data_79efebb479b76c3e4675c523aad370b7
#
_entry.id   79efebb479b76c3e4675c523aad370b7
#
_cell.length_a   1.000
_cell.length_b   1.000
_cell.length_c   1.000
_cell.angle_alpha   90.00
_cell.angle_beta   90.00
_cell.angle_gamma   90.00
#
_symmetry.space_group_name_H-M   'P 1'
#
loop_
_entity.id
_entity.type
_entity.pdbx_description
1 polymer ?
#
loop_
_entity_poly.entity_id
_entity_poly.type
_entity_poly.pdbx_seq_one_letter_code
_entity_poly.pdbx_strand_id
1 'polypeptide(L)'
;PASLPANFEDWYLSAQQKNPLLQYVKQQIEVSKEQVKLGKAMILPKFSAGYSLERTLGQKYQGISVGISIPLWENKNRVKQAKAGVVAAQAREQDSKQQFYDRLRNLYMRASGLQQTAIAYRESLKALNNTALLMKALDVGEISLLNYIVEIGLYYDTVNQTLAAE
;
A
#
# COMPACT_ATOMS: atom_id res chain seq x y z
N PRO A 1 16.08 2.85 -19.56
CA PRO A 1 15.32 3.49 -18.49
C PRO A 1 13.86 3.10 -18.59
N ALA A 2 13.27 2.73 -17.44
CA ALA A 2 11.86 2.40 -17.37
C ALA A 2 11.04 3.66 -17.72
N SER A 3 10.08 3.53 -18.64
CA SER A 3 9.19 4.62 -18.97
C SER A 3 8.18 4.81 -17.84
N LEU A 4 8.12 6.01 -17.28
CA LEU A 4 7.07 6.37 -16.33
C LEU A 4 5.71 6.39 -17.03
N PRO A 5 4.63 5.99 -16.36
CA PRO A 5 3.27 6.14 -16.88
C PRO A 5 2.99 7.60 -17.23
N ALA A 6 2.39 7.86 -18.39
CA ALA A 6 2.08 9.22 -18.83
C ALA A 6 1.02 9.90 -17.93
N ASN A 7 0.08 9.12 -17.37
CA ASN A 7 -0.97 9.60 -16.49
C ASN A 7 -0.88 8.87 -15.14
N PHE A 8 -0.62 9.64 -14.08
CA PHE A 8 -0.54 9.10 -12.72
C PHE A 8 -1.88 8.52 -12.26
N GLU A 9 -3.00 9.17 -12.54
CA GLU A 9 -4.32 8.76 -12.02
C GLU A 9 -4.74 7.40 -12.61
N ASP A 10 -4.54 7.17 -13.90
CA ASP A 10 -4.85 5.88 -14.55
C ASP A 10 -3.97 4.76 -13.98
N TRP A 11 -2.70 5.06 -13.75
CA TRP A 11 -1.78 4.11 -13.14
C TRP A 11 -2.17 3.81 -11.69
N TYR A 12 -2.52 4.85 -10.91
CA TYR A 12 -3.01 4.69 -9.54
C TYR A 12 -4.25 3.81 -9.47
N LEU A 13 -5.26 4.04 -10.32
CA LEU A 13 -6.48 3.24 -10.36
C LEU A 13 -6.19 1.76 -10.64
N SER A 14 -5.29 1.48 -11.57
CA SER A 14 -4.85 0.10 -11.86
C SER A 14 -4.11 -0.53 -10.67
N ALA A 15 -3.22 0.22 -10.02
CA ALA A 15 -2.48 -0.24 -8.85
C ALA A 15 -3.39 -0.45 -7.64
N GLN A 16 -4.38 0.42 -7.43
CA GLN A 16 -5.38 0.32 -6.37
C GLN A 16 -6.18 -0.98 -6.46
N GLN A 17 -6.62 -1.35 -7.67
CA GLN A 17 -7.39 -2.59 -7.88
C GLN A 17 -6.59 -3.86 -7.58
N LYS A 18 -5.28 -3.83 -7.84
CA LYS A 18 -4.37 -4.97 -7.66
C LYS A 18 -3.73 -5.04 -6.28
N ASN A 19 -3.90 -4.01 -5.44
CA ASN A 19 -3.25 -3.94 -4.13
C ASN A 19 -3.93 -4.88 -3.12
N PRO A 20 -3.23 -5.92 -2.62
CA PRO A 20 -3.83 -6.89 -1.70
C PRO A 20 -4.18 -6.28 -0.35
N LEU A 21 -3.46 -5.24 0.12
CA LEU A 21 -3.78 -4.55 1.36
C LEU A 21 -5.13 -3.82 1.26
N LEU A 22 -5.38 -3.13 0.14
CA LEU A 22 -6.65 -2.44 -0.08
C LEU A 22 -7.82 -3.41 -0.25
N GLN A 23 -7.58 -4.57 -0.89
CA GLN A 23 -8.57 -5.65 -0.94
C GLN A 23 -8.87 -6.21 0.46
N TYR A 24 -7.85 -6.40 1.29
CA TYR A 24 -8.00 -6.87 2.66
C TYR A 24 -8.85 -5.91 3.51
N VAL A 25 -8.53 -4.61 3.53
CA VAL A 25 -9.30 -3.64 4.33
C VAL A 25 -10.75 -3.50 3.83
N LYS A 26 -10.99 -3.66 2.53
CA LYS A 26 -12.34 -3.74 1.96
C LYS A 26 -13.11 -4.96 2.46
N GLN A 27 -12.47 -6.13 2.52
CA GLN A 27 -13.08 -7.35 3.08
C GLN A 27 -13.36 -7.22 4.57
N GLN A 28 -12.53 -6.48 5.33
CA GLN A 28 -12.79 -6.22 6.76
C GLN A 28 -14.09 -5.47 7.00
N ILE A 29 -14.53 -4.62 6.07
CA ILE A 29 -15.84 -3.96 6.15
C ILE A 29 -16.95 -5.02 6.05
N GLU A 30 -16.84 -5.97 5.13
CA GLU A 30 -17.84 -7.03 4.98
C GLU A 30 -17.90 -7.93 6.22
N VAL A 31 -16.74 -8.30 6.77
CA VAL A 31 -16.67 -9.03 8.05
C VAL A 31 -17.36 -8.25 9.17
N SER A 32 -17.12 -6.93 9.25
CA SER A 32 -17.77 -6.08 10.26
C SER A 32 -19.30 -5.99 10.06
N LYS A 33 -19.78 -5.99 8.82
CA LYS A 33 -21.21 -6.05 8.50
C LYS A 33 -21.83 -7.38 8.95
N GLU A 34 -21.14 -8.50 8.69
CA GLU A 34 -21.60 -9.83 9.16
C GLU A 34 -21.62 -9.91 10.70
N GLN A 35 -20.69 -9.25 11.40
CA GLN A 35 -20.73 -9.13 12.85
C GLN A 35 -21.98 -8.38 13.35
N VAL A 36 -22.46 -7.37 12.61
CA VAL A 36 -23.74 -6.71 12.91
C VAL A 36 -24.91 -7.68 12.75
N LYS A 37 -24.92 -8.50 11.69
CA LYS A 37 -25.97 -9.52 11.48
C LYS A 37 -25.94 -10.56 12.60
N LEU A 38 -24.75 -11.03 12.94
CA LEU A 38 -24.57 -11.97 14.06
C LEU A 38 -25.07 -11.35 15.38
N GLY A 39 -24.70 -10.11 15.66
CA GLY A 39 -25.16 -9.39 16.86
C GLY A 39 -26.69 -9.27 16.94
N LYS A 40 -27.35 -9.06 15.79
CA LYS A 40 -28.83 -9.07 15.70
C LYS A 40 -29.41 -10.47 15.94
N ALA A 41 -28.81 -11.51 15.33
CA ALA A 41 -29.27 -12.89 15.49
C ALA A 41 -29.16 -13.38 16.95
N MET A 42 -28.14 -12.90 17.67
CA MET A 42 -27.91 -13.28 19.07
C MET A 42 -28.93 -12.67 20.06
N ILE A 43 -29.78 -11.74 19.63
CA ILE A 43 -30.89 -11.20 20.42
C ILE A 43 -32.11 -12.12 20.33
N LEU A 44 -32.17 -13.00 19.31
CA LEU A 44 -33.29 -13.92 19.15
C LEU A 44 -33.26 -15.03 20.23
N PRO A 45 -34.43 -15.57 20.59
CA PRO A 45 -34.49 -16.73 21.48
C PRO A 45 -33.74 -17.93 20.91
N LYS A 46 -32.99 -18.61 21.76
CA LYS A 46 -32.31 -19.86 21.40
C LYS A 46 -33.13 -21.05 21.83
N PHE A 47 -33.36 -21.98 20.95
CA PHE A 47 -34.01 -23.24 21.22
C PHE A 47 -32.96 -24.32 21.40
N SER A 48 -33.10 -25.15 22.41
CA SER A 48 -32.27 -26.33 22.63
C SER A 48 -33.14 -27.57 22.72
N ALA A 49 -32.74 -28.65 22.09
CA ALA A 49 -33.33 -29.96 22.24
C ALA A 49 -32.20 -30.94 22.51
N GLY A 50 -32.39 -31.80 23.49
CA GLY A 50 -31.40 -32.79 23.88
C GLY A 50 -32.05 -34.12 24.24
N TYR A 51 -31.31 -35.20 24.05
CA TYR A 51 -31.62 -36.52 24.56
C TYR A 51 -30.53 -36.95 25.49
N SER A 52 -30.92 -37.35 26.72
CA SER A 52 -29.98 -37.81 27.73
C SER A 52 -30.20 -39.29 28.04
N LEU A 53 -29.13 -40.07 28.10
CA LEU A 53 -29.09 -41.43 28.49
C LEU A 53 -28.11 -41.59 29.64
N GLU A 54 -28.59 -41.93 30.81
CA GLU A 54 -27.75 -42.20 31.99
C GLU A 54 -27.90 -43.64 32.44
N ARG A 55 -26.79 -44.29 32.76
CA ARG A 55 -26.75 -45.66 33.32
C ARG A 55 -26.08 -45.60 34.70
N THR A 56 -26.84 -45.95 35.73
CA THR A 56 -26.31 -45.99 37.07
C THR A 56 -26.79 -47.29 37.75
N LEU A 57 -25.87 -48.12 38.28
CA LEU A 57 -26.10 -49.33 39.03
C LEU A 57 -27.15 -50.31 38.41
N GLY A 58 -27.07 -50.48 37.06
CA GLY A 58 -27.95 -51.41 36.32
C GLY A 58 -29.29 -50.82 35.90
N GLN A 59 -29.62 -49.59 36.26
CA GLN A 59 -30.81 -48.88 35.80
C GLN A 59 -30.46 -47.92 34.67
N LYS A 60 -31.33 -47.82 33.66
CA LYS A 60 -31.23 -46.91 32.52
C LYS A 60 -32.27 -45.80 32.69
N TYR A 61 -31.80 -44.58 32.71
CA TYR A 61 -32.62 -43.39 32.67
C TYR A 61 -32.51 -42.76 31.26
N GLN A 62 -33.65 -42.49 30.69
CA GLN A 62 -33.74 -41.85 29.34
C GLN A 62 -34.62 -40.62 29.50
N GLY A 63 -34.20 -39.51 28.86
CA GLY A 63 -34.96 -38.29 28.92
C GLY A 63 -34.80 -37.43 27.69
N ILE A 64 -35.85 -36.72 27.31
CA ILE A 64 -35.83 -35.70 26.27
C ILE A 64 -35.91 -34.36 27.02
N SER A 65 -34.99 -33.45 26.68
CA SER A 65 -34.98 -32.08 27.23
C SER A 65 -35.27 -31.09 26.11
N VAL A 66 -36.16 -30.15 26.35
CA VAL A 66 -36.41 -29.00 25.45
C VAL A 66 -36.25 -27.74 26.30
N GLY A 67 -35.48 -26.80 25.78
CA GLY A 67 -35.20 -25.54 26.47
C GLY A 67 -35.35 -24.34 25.55
N ILE A 68 -35.75 -23.21 26.08
CA ILE A 68 -35.78 -21.91 25.45
C ILE A 68 -34.95 -20.93 26.29
N SER A 69 -33.95 -20.29 25.68
CA SER A 69 -33.16 -19.25 26.35
C SER A 69 -33.44 -17.90 25.67
N ILE A 70 -33.94 -16.95 26.47
CA ILE A 70 -34.26 -15.59 25.97
C ILE A 70 -33.22 -14.62 26.55
N PRO A 71 -32.31 -14.04 25.72
CA PRO A 71 -31.31 -13.11 26.21
C PRO A 71 -31.91 -11.70 26.37
N LEU A 72 -32.47 -11.39 27.53
CA LEU A 72 -33.22 -10.14 27.78
C LEU A 72 -32.33 -8.91 27.86
N TRP A 73 -31.11 -9.00 28.42
CA TRP A 73 -30.21 -7.86 28.61
C TRP A 73 -28.79 -8.06 28.08
N GLU A 74 -28.36 -9.28 27.90
CA GLU A 74 -26.99 -9.67 27.59
C GLU A 74 -26.46 -9.03 26.30
N ASN A 75 -27.31 -8.79 25.33
CA ASN A 75 -26.93 -8.33 23.98
C ASN A 75 -27.35 -6.89 23.68
N LYS A 76 -27.84 -6.09 24.64
CA LYS A 76 -28.41 -4.75 24.43
C LYS A 76 -27.45 -3.80 23.68
N ASN A 77 -26.15 -3.80 24.01
CA ASN A 77 -25.15 -2.91 23.40
C ASN A 77 -24.32 -3.57 22.29
N ARG A 78 -24.46 -4.87 22.10
CA ARG A 78 -23.63 -5.64 21.15
C ARG A 78 -23.84 -5.20 19.70
N VAL A 79 -25.08 -4.95 19.29
CA VAL A 79 -25.39 -4.43 17.96
C VAL A 79 -24.86 -3.01 17.77
N LYS A 80 -24.94 -2.17 18.81
CA LYS A 80 -24.40 -0.81 18.78
C LYS A 80 -22.87 -0.84 18.63
N GLN A 81 -22.20 -1.69 19.37
CA GLN A 81 -20.75 -1.91 19.26
C GLN A 81 -20.37 -2.43 17.88
N ALA A 82 -21.09 -3.43 17.35
CA ALA A 82 -20.83 -3.96 16.02
C ALA A 82 -21.02 -2.93 14.91
N LYS A 83 -22.07 -2.07 15.02
CA LYS A 83 -22.25 -0.94 14.08
C LYS A 83 -21.11 0.07 14.15
N ALA A 84 -20.64 0.42 15.36
CA ALA A 84 -19.46 1.27 15.51
C ALA A 84 -18.20 0.62 14.89
N GLY A 85 -18.08 -0.71 14.98
CA GLY A 85 -17.04 -1.47 14.30
C GLY A 85 -17.06 -1.33 12.78
N VAL A 86 -18.24 -1.27 12.14
CA VAL A 86 -18.37 -1.02 10.71
C VAL A 86 -17.85 0.37 10.35
N VAL A 87 -18.23 1.40 11.11
CA VAL A 87 -17.76 2.77 10.91
C VAL A 87 -16.24 2.85 11.03
N ALA A 88 -15.68 2.19 12.04
CA ALA A 88 -14.23 2.12 12.24
C ALA A 88 -13.51 1.40 11.08
N ALA A 89 -14.10 0.31 10.54
CA ALA A 89 -13.55 -0.40 9.40
C ALA A 89 -13.58 0.45 8.11
N GLN A 90 -14.66 1.21 7.90
CA GLN A 90 -14.77 2.15 6.78
C GLN A 90 -13.75 3.29 6.86
N ALA A 91 -13.55 3.85 8.05
CA ALA A 91 -12.53 4.88 8.27
C ALA A 91 -11.10 4.35 8.00
N ARG A 92 -10.80 3.12 8.42
CA ARG A 92 -9.50 2.46 8.13
C ARG A 92 -9.30 2.21 6.63
N GLU A 93 -10.34 1.81 5.92
CA GLU A 93 -10.27 1.61 4.48
C GLU A 93 -9.98 2.93 3.76
N GLN A 94 -10.65 4.02 4.15
CA GLN A 94 -10.40 5.34 3.58
C GLN A 94 -8.98 5.83 3.88
N ASP A 95 -8.52 5.68 5.12
CA ASP A 95 -7.16 6.02 5.54
C ASP A 95 -6.11 5.22 4.75
N SER A 96 -6.30 3.91 4.62
CA SER A 96 -5.40 3.05 3.84
C SER A 96 -5.33 3.44 2.36
N LYS A 97 -6.45 3.84 1.76
CA LYS A 97 -6.48 4.35 0.39
C LYS A 97 -5.71 5.66 0.25
N GLN A 98 -5.90 6.59 1.20
CA GLN A 98 -5.22 7.86 1.19
C GLN A 98 -3.71 7.67 1.35
N GLN A 99 -3.27 6.87 2.31
CA GLN A 99 -1.85 6.57 2.51
C GLN A 99 -1.22 5.90 1.28
N PHE A 100 -1.93 5.00 0.63
CA PHE A 100 -1.46 4.37 -0.60
C PHE A 100 -1.33 5.37 -1.75
N TYR A 101 -2.33 6.25 -1.93
CA TYR A 101 -2.30 7.32 -2.92
C TYR A 101 -1.10 8.25 -2.71
N ASP A 102 -0.94 8.77 -1.48
CA ASP A 102 0.13 9.71 -1.15
C ASP A 102 1.51 9.09 -1.33
N ARG A 103 1.68 7.83 -0.90
CA ARG A 103 2.93 7.10 -1.08
C ARG A 103 3.26 6.91 -2.57
N LEU A 104 2.28 6.51 -3.36
CA LEU A 104 2.48 6.26 -4.79
C LEU A 104 2.75 7.57 -5.54
N ARG A 105 2.03 8.64 -5.19
CA ARG A 105 2.24 9.99 -5.74
C ARG A 105 3.63 10.52 -5.44
N ASN A 106 4.10 10.39 -4.20
CA ASN A 106 5.43 10.81 -3.81
C ASN A 106 6.52 10.05 -4.59
N LEU A 107 6.36 8.74 -4.77
CA LEU A 107 7.29 7.94 -5.58
C LEU A 107 7.28 8.36 -7.05
N TYR A 108 6.10 8.60 -7.61
CA TYR A 108 5.96 9.06 -8.99
C TYR A 108 6.61 10.44 -9.20
N MET A 109 6.36 11.41 -8.32
CA MET A 109 6.94 12.74 -8.39
C MET A 109 8.46 12.68 -8.26
N ARG A 110 8.98 11.84 -7.36
CA ARG A 110 10.42 11.64 -7.21
C ARG A 110 11.04 11.01 -8.46
N ALA A 111 10.43 9.99 -9.00
CA ALA A 111 10.91 9.34 -10.22
C ALA A 111 10.85 10.27 -11.43
N SER A 112 9.79 11.09 -11.57
CA SER A 112 9.67 12.11 -12.62
C SER A 112 10.76 13.19 -12.49
N GLY A 113 11.03 13.66 -11.26
CA GLY A 113 12.10 14.62 -11.00
C GLY A 113 13.48 14.07 -11.36
N LEU A 114 13.78 12.83 -10.96
CA LEU A 114 15.04 12.16 -11.33
C LEU A 114 15.17 11.98 -12.85
N GLN A 115 14.08 11.61 -13.53
CA GLN A 115 14.07 11.49 -14.98
C GLN A 115 14.38 12.82 -15.66
N GLN A 116 13.78 13.94 -15.22
CA GLN A 116 14.07 15.27 -15.75
C GLN A 116 15.53 15.66 -15.49
N THR A 117 16.04 15.38 -14.31
CA THR A 117 17.43 15.62 -13.94
C THR A 117 18.39 14.82 -14.84
N ALA A 118 18.12 13.54 -15.06
CA ALA A 118 18.93 12.69 -15.93
C ALA A 118 18.92 13.20 -17.39
N ILE A 119 17.76 13.66 -17.89
CA ILE A 119 17.66 14.28 -19.22
C ILE A 119 18.53 15.54 -19.30
N ALA A 120 18.41 16.45 -18.32
CA ALA A 120 19.18 17.68 -18.26
C ALA A 120 20.70 17.41 -18.22
N TYR A 121 21.15 16.45 -17.43
CA TYR A 121 22.57 16.04 -17.40
C TYR A 121 23.04 15.46 -18.74
N ARG A 122 22.24 14.64 -19.39
CA ARG A 122 22.57 14.09 -20.73
C ARG A 122 22.70 15.20 -21.78
N GLU A 123 21.85 16.21 -21.74
CA GLU A 123 21.95 17.37 -22.63
C GLU A 123 23.21 18.19 -22.33
N SER A 124 23.52 18.41 -21.05
CA SER A 124 24.75 19.09 -20.63
C SER A 124 26.00 18.33 -21.09
N LEU A 125 26.01 16.98 -20.96
CA LEU A 125 27.13 16.16 -21.46
C LEU A 125 27.32 16.28 -22.99
N LYS A 126 26.22 16.36 -23.73
CA LYS A 126 26.33 16.57 -25.21
C LYS A 126 26.95 17.92 -25.51
N ALA A 127 26.63 18.97 -24.76
CA ALA A 127 27.19 20.31 -24.91
C ALA A 127 28.67 20.38 -24.50
N LEU A 128 29.05 19.60 -23.46
CA LEU A 128 30.42 19.55 -22.91
C LEU A 128 31.34 18.57 -23.62
N ASN A 129 30.88 17.89 -24.68
CA ASN A 129 31.69 16.92 -25.44
C ASN A 129 32.73 17.59 -26.33
N ASN A 130 33.57 18.46 -25.72
CA ASN A 130 34.67 19.18 -26.33
C ASN A 130 36.04 18.57 -26.03
N THR A 131 36.08 17.33 -25.54
CA THR A 131 37.31 16.67 -25.08
C THR A 131 38.40 16.64 -26.15
N ALA A 132 37.99 16.40 -27.38
CA ALA A 132 38.93 16.41 -28.55
C ALA A 132 39.46 17.81 -28.87
N LEU A 133 38.64 18.87 -28.70
CA LEU A 133 39.04 20.25 -28.86
C LEU A 133 39.96 20.72 -27.73
N LEU A 134 39.68 20.33 -26.50
CA LEU A 134 40.52 20.62 -25.34
C LEU A 134 41.91 19.97 -25.46
N MET A 135 41.96 18.74 -25.95
CA MET A 135 43.25 18.06 -26.20
C MET A 135 44.04 18.76 -27.28
N LYS A 136 43.38 19.17 -28.37
CA LYS A 136 44.02 19.91 -29.47
C LYS A 136 44.51 21.29 -29.01
N ALA A 137 43.74 22.00 -28.20
CA ALA A 137 44.12 23.28 -27.64
C ALA A 137 45.32 23.16 -26.69
N LEU A 138 45.42 22.07 -25.94
CA LEU A 138 46.59 21.76 -25.11
C LEU A 138 47.84 21.50 -25.99
N ASP A 139 47.71 20.70 -27.05
CA ASP A 139 48.81 20.37 -27.96
C ASP A 139 49.39 21.60 -28.68
N VAL A 140 48.54 22.58 -29.02
CA VAL A 140 48.95 23.84 -29.65
C VAL A 140 49.42 24.88 -28.61
N GLY A 141 49.27 24.59 -27.31
CA GLY A 141 49.67 25.49 -26.22
C GLY A 141 48.72 26.66 -25.94
N GLU A 142 47.49 26.60 -26.47
CA GLU A 142 46.46 27.60 -26.22
C GLU A 142 45.88 27.53 -24.78
N ILE A 143 45.91 26.34 -24.17
CA ILE A 143 45.50 26.15 -22.76
C ILE A 143 46.63 25.50 -21.94
N SER A 144 46.67 25.79 -20.65
CA SER A 144 47.63 25.14 -19.76
C SER A 144 47.16 23.71 -19.38
N LEU A 145 48.14 22.86 -19.04
CA LEU A 145 47.83 21.50 -18.56
C LEU A 145 46.87 21.55 -17.33
N LEU A 146 47.01 22.54 -16.45
CA LEU A 146 46.13 22.70 -15.29
C LEU A 146 44.67 22.95 -15.73
N ASN A 147 44.46 23.87 -16.67
CA ASN A 147 43.12 24.16 -17.23
C ASN A 147 42.51 22.91 -17.88
N TYR A 148 43.31 22.18 -18.66
CA TYR A 148 42.89 20.92 -19.26
C TYR A 148 42.42 19.89 -18.21
N ILE A 149 43.17 19.70 -17.10
CA ILE A 149 42.83 18.78 -16.04
C ILE A 149 41.52 19.20 -15.33
N VAL A 150 41.34 20.50 -15.08
CA VAL A 150 40.14 21.06 -14.46
C VAL A 150 38.89 20.79 -15.35
N GLU A 151 38.98 21.10 -16.64
CA GLU A 151 37.88 20.93 -17.58
C GLU A 151 37.49 19.44 -17.75
N ILE A 152 38.48 18.55 -17.86
CA ILE A 152 38.24 17.11 -17.91
C ILE A 152 37.65 16.59 -16.58
N GLY A 153 38.08 17.10 -15.45
CA GLY A 153 37.51 16.79 -14.15
C GLY A 153 36.04 17.12 -14.07
N LEU A 154 35.64 18.33 -14.49
CA LEU A 154 34.23 18.74 -14.58
C LEU A 154 33.39 17.84 -15.51
N TYR A 155 33.97 17.43 -16.64
CA TYR A 155 33.31 16.50 -17.54
C TYR A 155 33.04 15.14 -16.87
N TYR A 156 34.04 14.54 -16.20
CA TYR A 156 33.87 13.26 -15.51
C TYR A 156 32.91 13.35 -14.32
N ASP A 157 32.93 14.45 -13.58
CA ASP A 157 31.98 14.69 -12.51
C ASP A 157 30.53 14.74 -13.03
N THR A 158 30.31 15.38 -14.16
CA THR A 158 29.01 15.43 -14.83
C THR A 158 28.58 14.05 -15.32
N VAL A 159 29.52 13.24 -15.86
CA VAL A 159 29.26 11.84 -16.25
C VAL A 159 28.81 11.01 -15.02
N ASN A 160 29.53 11.12 -13.91
CA ASN A 160 29.22 10.39 -12.68
C ASN A 160 27.85 10.80 -12.11
N GLN A 161 27.51 12.09 -12.11
CA GLN A 161 26.20 12.60 -11.69
C GLN A 161 25.06 12.10 -12.59
N THR A 162 25.31 12.02 -13.89
CA THR A 162 24.34 11.45 -14.86
C THR A 162 24.06 9.99 -14.56
N LEU A 163 25.12 9.19 -14.37
CA LEU A 163 24.98 7.76 -14.04
C LEU A 163 24.30 7.52 -12.68
N ALA A 164 24.54 8.41 -11.71
CA ALA A 164 23.88 8.32 -10.40
C ALA A 164 22.38 8.68 -10.45
N ALA A 165 21.96 9.48 -11.44
CA ALA A 165 20.56 9.87 -11.64
C ALA A 165 19.75 8.85 -12.47
N GLU A 166 20.38 7.90 -13.15
CA GLU A 166 19.75 6.83 -13.92
C GLU A 166 19.36 5.62 -13.04
#